data_9cc5049c71def35fc62ecdac766fa4f7
#
_entry.id   9cc5049c71def35fc62ecdac766fa4f7
#
_cell.length_a   1.000
_cell.length_b   1.000
_cell.length_c   1.000
_cell.angle_alpha   90.00
_cell.angle_beta   90.00
_cell.angle_gamma   90.00
#
_symmetry.space_group_name_H-M   'P 1'
#
loop_
_entity.id
_entity.type
_entity.pdbx_description
1 polymer ?
#
loop_
_entity_poly.entity_id
_entity_poly.type
_entity_poly.pdbx_seq_one_letter_code
_entity_poly.pdbx_strand_id
1 'polypeptide(L)'
;LCKSTDKASLVYAALELRCGVEARLQEHASTAVGISKSQATQWEITKLAKTIDSAFGLGDSFMFVFLNMEDGRECTFLYAPVSKRLQAIAKRCGDYLHVIPHERVQNPSFWAELSTMLKEGCSLLEVACRSEVLRPTFEHGLHFSLSPDDLRIELIKDLQAGAKGEFHTAHITPIGPVTIYPPEQT
;
A
#
# COMPACT_ATOMS: atom_id res chain seq x y z
N LEU A 1 -4.25 5.82 17.57
CA LEU A 1 -2.84 5.93 18.00
C LEU A 1 -2.26 7.33 17.71
N CYS A 2 -2.49 7.89 16.53
CA CYS A 2 -1.96 9.22 16.16
C CYS A 2 -2.56 10.43 16.92
N LYS A 3 -3.52 10.22 17.82
CA LYS A 3 -4.10 11.31 18.65
C LYS A 3 -3.36 11.51 19.99
N SER A 4 -2.52 10.57 20.41
CA SER A 4 -1.75 10.65 21.64
C SER A 4 -0.45 11.43 21.42
N THR A 5 -0.10 12.29 22.37
CA THR A 5 1.20 12.99 22.44
C THR A 5 2.15 12.31 23.42
N ASP A 6 1.73 11.21 24.04
CA ASP A 6 2.57 10.41 24.90
C ASP A 6 3.72 9.74 24.13
N LYS A 7 4.93 9.82 24.67
CA LYS A 7 6.16 9.31 24.03
C LYS A 7 6.10 7.81 23.75
N ALA A 8 5.56 7.01 24.67
CA ALA A 8 5.42 5.58 24.48
C ALA A 8 4.44 5.25 23.35
N SER A 9 3.32 5.95 23.30
CA SER A 9 2.34 5.81 22.20
C SER A 9 2.93 6.15 20.83
N LEU A 10 3.82 7.16 20.75
CA LEU A 10 4.50 7.50 19.51
C LEU A 10 5.47 6.39 19.05
N VAL A 11 6.21 5.78 19.99
CA VAL A 11 7.10 4.65 19.68
C VAL A 11 6.29 3.44 19.21
N TYR A 12 5.18 3.12 19.87
CA TYR A 12 4.27 2.06 19.42
C TYR A 12 3.69 2.35 18.04
N ALA A 13 3.29 3.59 17.76
CA ALA A 13 2.79 3.97 16.45
C ALA A 13 3.88 3.83 15.36
N ALA A 14 5.15 4.10 15.69
CA ALA A 14 6.26 3.87 14.76
C ALA A 14 6.46 2.37 14.44
N LEU A 15 6.32 1.51 15.45
CA LEU A 15 6.36 0.06 15.25
C LEU A 15 5.21 -0.42 14.37
N GLU A 16 3.98 -0.04 14.68
CA GLU A 16 2.79 -0.42 13.94
C GLU A 16 2.83 0.06 12.48
N LEU A 17 3.24 1.32 12.26
CA LEU A 17 3.40 1.86 10.91
C LEU A 17 4.43 1.05 10.11
N ARG A 18 5.58 0.74 10.71
CA ARG A 18 6.61 -0.07 10.06
C ARG A 18 6.09 -1.46 9.71
N CYS A 19 5.46 -2.16 10.67
CA CYS A 19 4.88 -3.49 10.46
C CYS A 19 3.80 -3.46 9.37
N GLY A 20 2.95 -2.43 9.35
CA GLY A 20 1.93 -2.27 8.31
C GLY A 20 2.52 -2.11 6.91
N VAL A 21 3.61 -1.33 6.78
CA VAL A 21 4.33 -1.19 5.50
C VAL A 21 4.97 -2.50 5.07
N GLU A 22 5.62 -3.24 5.99
CA GLU A 22 6.21 -4.54 5.71
C GLU A 22 5.13 -5.55 5.27
N ALA A 23 4.01 -5.61 5.98
CA ALA A 23 2.88 -6.49 5.62
C ALA A 23 2.33 -6.17 4.23
N ARG A 24 2.13 -4.90 3.90
CA ARG A 24 1.62 -4.49 2.58
C ARG A 24 2.58 -4.84 1.45
N LEU A 25 3.88 -4.66 1.64
CA LEU A 25 4.88 -5.09 0.67
C LEU A 25 4.87 -6.61 0.50
N GLN A 26 4.73 -7.38 1.58
CA GLN A 26 4.64 -8.84 1.52
C GLN A 26 3.40 -9.32 0.78
N GLU A 27 2.25 -8.64 0.94
CA GLU A 27 1.04 -8.93 0.16
C GLU A 27 1.30 -8.78 -1.34
N HIS A 28 1.88 -7.67 -1.78
CA HIS A 28 2.26 -7.47 -3.18
C HIS A 28 3.28 -8.52 -3.66
N ALA A 29 4.31 -8.78 -2.87
CA ALA A 29 5.34 -9.76 -3.22
C ALA A 29 4.79 -11.19 -3.34
N SER A 30 3.80 -11.55 -2.51
CA SER A 30 3.19 -12.89 -2.52
C SER A 30 2.46 -13.21 -3.82
N THR A 31 2.02 -12.19 -4.55
CA THR A 31 1.29 -12.33 -5.82
C THR A 31 2.20 -12.15 -7.04
N ALA A 32 3.39 -11.58 -6.87
CA ALA A 32 4.29 -11.29 -7.98
C ALA A 32 4.90 -12.56 -8.56
N VAL A 33 4.85 -12.69 -9.89
CA VAL A 33 5.46 -13.80 -10.60
C VAL A 33 6.98 -13.59 -10.66
N GLY A 34 7.73 -14.68 -10.46
CA GLY A 34 9.20 -14.62 -10.47
C GLY A 34 9.84 -14.22 -9.13
N ILE A 35 9.06 -13.85 -8.13
CA ILE A 35 9.55 -13.63 -6.77
C ILE A 35 9.51 -14.96 -6.01
N SER A 36 10.67 -15.43 -5.53
CA SER A 36 10.74 -16.65 -4.71
C SER A 36 10.14 -16.41 -3.33
N LYS A 37 9.70 -17.48 -2.67
CA LYS A 37 9.15 -17.40 -1.31
C LYS A 37 10.13 -16.73 -0.33
N SER A 38 11.42 -17.00 -0.44
CA SER A 38 12.45 -16.37 0.40
C SER A 38 12.63 -14.88 0.12
N GLN A 39 12.41 -14.44 -1.10
CA GLN A 39 12.40 -13.00 -1.44
C GLN A 39 11.12 -12.32 -0.93
N ALA A 40 9.96 -12.97 -1.05
CA ALA A 40 8.68 -12.44 -0.57
C ALA A 40 8.61 -12.30 0.96
N THR A 41 9.35 -13.13 1.71
CA THR A 41 9.41 -13.08 3.18
C THR A 41 10.56 -12.23 3.70
N GLN A 42 11.22 -11.46 2.84
CA GLN A 42 12.32 -10.59 3.23
C GLN A 42 11.82 -9.45 4.14
N TRP A 43 12.44 -9.29 5.31
CA TRP A 43 12.06 -8.27 6.29
C TRP A 43 12.61 -6.86 5.97
N GLU A 44 13.58 -6.75 5.06
CA GLU A 44 14.20 -5.48 4.71
C GLU A 44 13.35 -4.73 3.69
N ILE A 45 12.60 -3.72 4.15
CA ILE A 45 11.65 -2.90 3.37
C ILE A 45 12.23 -2.47 2.02
N THR A 46 13.45 -1.92 2.02
CA THR A 46 14.07 -1.39 0.81
C THR A 46 14.36 -2.46 -0.24
N LYS A 47 14.78 -3.65 0.18
CA LYS A 47 15.06 -4.76 -0.74
C LYS A 47 13.76 -5.34 -1.28
N LEU A 48 12.78 -5.56 -0.40
CA LEU A 48 11.48 -6.09 -0.81
C LEU A 48 10.78 -5.14 -1.79
N ALA A 49 10.75 -3.85 -1.48
CA ALA A 49 10.16 -2.83 -2.35
C ALA A 49 10.85 -2.77 -3.72
N LYS A 50 12.20 -2.86 -3.77
CA LYS A 50 12.96 -2.90 -5.02
C LYS A 50 12.64 -4.16 -5.85
N THR A 51 12.44 -5.29 -5.19
CA THR A 51 12.06 -6.55 -5.84
C THR A 51 10.68 -6.43 -6.48
N ILE A 52 9.71 -5.84 -5.77
CA ILE A 52 8.35 -5.58 -6.27
C ILE A 52 8.38 -4.58 -7.43
N ASP A 53 9.12 -3.48 -7.29
CA ASP A 53 9.26 -2.47 -8.34
C ASP A 53 9.86 -3.06 -9.63
N SER A 54 10.85 -3.95 -9.49
CA SER A 54 11.43 -4.68 -10.64
C SER A 54 10.42 -5.65 -11.28
N ALA A 55 9.51 -6.24 -10.51
CA ALA A 55 8.51 -7.17 -11.04
C ALA A 55 7.32 -6.46 -11.70
N PHE A 56 6.92 -5.29 -11.20
CA PHE A 56 5.75 -4.57 -11.68
C PHE A 56 6.06 -3.42 -12.62
N GLY A 57 7.23 -2.78 -12.47
CA GLY A 57 7.69 -1.68 -13.33
C GLY A 57 6.90 -0.37 -13.19
N LEU A 58 6.09 -0.20 -12.12
CA LEU A 58 5.19 0.93 -11.95
C LEU A 58 5.74 2.05 -11.07
N GLY A 59 6.81 1.80 -10.30
CA GLY A 59 7.38 2.78 -9.37
C GLY A 59 6.32 3.30 -8.38
N ASP A 60 6.19 4.64 -8.29
CA ASP A 60 5.20 5.30 -7.43
C ASP A 60 3.87 5.59 -8.16
N SER A 61 3.65 5.02 -9.37
CA SER A 61 2.44 5.26 -10.15
C SER A 61 1.27 4.43 -9.63
N PHE A 62 0.10 5.06 -9.55
CA PHE A 62 -1.18 4.40 -9.36
C PHE A 62 -1.65 3.81 -10.69
N MET A 63 -2.39 2.70 -10.63
CA MET A 63 -3.07 2.16 -11.79
C MET A 63 -4.55 1.93 -11.46
N PHE A 64 -5.42 2.53 -12.26
CA PHE A 64 -6.84 2.20 -12.24
C PHE A 64 -7.10 1.12 -13.27
N VAL A 65 -7.82 0.09 -12.87
CA VAL A 65 -8.27 -0.99 -13.73
C VAL A 65 -9.78 -0.89 -13.86
N PHE A 66 -10.24 -0.61 -15.05
CA PHE A 66 -11.66 -0.55 -15.39
C PHE A 66 -12.06 -1.88 -16.01
N LEU A 67 -13.13 -2.47 -15.52
CA LEU A 67 -13.77 -3.64 -16.10
C LEU A 67 -15.12 -3.24 -16.66
N ASN A 68 -15.31 -3.45 -17.96
CA ASN A 68 -16.57 -3.25 -18.66
C ASN A 68 -17.10 -4.60 -19.13
N MET A 69 -18.27 -4.99 -18.65
CA MET A 69 -18.94 -6.23 -19.07
C MET A 69 -19.81 -5.98 -20.30
N GLU A 70 -19.97 -6.98 -21.17
CA GLU A 70 -20.87 -6.87 -22.35
C GLU A 70 -22.34 -6.58 -21.97
N ASP A 71 -22.76 -6.95 -20.78
CA ASP A 71 -24.12 -6.67 -20.26
C ASP A 71 -24.31 -5.26 -19.72
N GLY A 72 -23.27 -4.41 -19.81
CA GLY A 72 -23.29 -3.01 -19.39
C GLY A 72 -22.92 -2.77 -17.92
N ARG A 73 -22.63 -3.83 -17.14
CA ARG A 73 -22.07 -3.65 -15.79
C ARG A 73 -20.62 -3.20 -15.89
N GLU A 74 -20.23 -2.30 -15.00
CA GLU A 74 -18.86 -1.79 -14.94
C GLU A 74 -18.36 -1.68 -13.51
N CYS A 75 -17.05 -1.79 -13.31
CA CYS A 75 -16.42 -1.47 -12.03
C CYS A 75 -14.98 -1.02 -12.22
N THR A 76 -14.45 -0.41 -11.17
CA THR A 76 -13.07 0.09 -11.14
C THR A 76 -12.34 -0.50 -9.94
N PHE A 77 -11.09 -0.87 -10.14
CA PHE A 77 -10.17 -1.31 -9.10
C PHE A 77 -8.94 -0.41 -9.09
N LEU A 78 -8.35 -0.27 -7.92
CA LEU A 78 -7.16 0.55 -7.72
C LEU A 78 -5.95 -0.33 -7.39
N TYR A 79 -4.83 -0.08 -8.08
CA TYR A 79 -3.50 -0.42 -7.58
C TYR A 79 -2.86 0.83 -7.01
N ALA A 80 -2.44 0.78 -5.76
CA ALA A 80 -1.67 1.82 -5.10
C ALA A 80 -0.35 1.23 -4.56
N PRO A 81 0.82 1.73 -4.98
CA PRO A 81 2.10 1.23 -4.52
C PRO A 81 2.39 1.65 -3.08
N VAL A 82 3.26 0.91 -2.42
CA VAL A 82 3.96 1.41 -1.23
C VAL A 82 5.00 2.41 -1.70
N SER A 83 4.65 3.70 -1.73
CA SER A 83 5.47 4.76 -2.31
C SER A 83 6.87 4.86 -1.69
N LYS A 84 7.85 5.36 -2.44
CA LYS A 84 9.22 5.60 -1.95
C LYS A 84 9.22 6.48 -0.69
N ARG A 85 8.30 7.45 -0.62
CA ARG A 85 8.15 8.30 0.57
C ARG A 85 7.70 7.50 1.78
N LEU A 86 6.71 6.61 1.64
CA LEU A 86 6.24 5.74 2.71
C LEU A 86 7.33 4.76 3.16
N GLN A 87 8.07 4.17 2.22
CA GLN A 87 9.22 3.31 2.51
C GLN A 87 10.31 4.04 3.32
N ALA A 88 10.61 5.29 2.95
CA ALA A 88 11.58 6.12 3.69
C ALA A 88 11.11 6.42 5.12
N ILE A 89 9.82 6.72 5.31
CA ILE A 89 9.22 6.91 6.62
C ILE A 89 9.30 5.63 7.46
N ALA A 90 8.91 4.49 6.90
CA ALA A 90 8.94 3.21 7.60
C ALA A 90 10.38 2.79 8.00
N LYS A 91 11.36 3.05 7.12
CA LYS A 91 12.77 2.86 7.46
C LYS A 91 13.18 3.74 8.63
N ARG A 92 12.82 5.03 8.59
CA ARG A 92 13.13 5.99 9.65
C ARG A 92 12.43 5.64 10.97
N CYS A 93 11.24 5.02 10.95
CA CYS A 93 10.60 4.48 12.15
C CYS A 93 11.52 3.51 12.89
N GLY A 94 12.32 2.71 12.18
CA GLY A 94 13.31 1.81 12.77
C GLY A 94 14.29 2.54 13.71
N ASP A 95 14.68 3.75 13.39
CA ASP A 95 15.64 4.53 14.19
C ASP A 95 15.06 4.91 15.58
N TYR A 96 13.73 4.95 15.71
CA TYR A 96 13.02 5.23 16.97
C TYR A 96 12.74 3.95 17.79
N LEU A 97 12.94 2.78 17.20
CA LEU A 97 12.76 1.48 17.87
C LEU A 97 14.05 0.97 18.52
N HIS A 98 15.18 1.60 18.23
CA HIS A 98 16.45 1.33 18.88
C HIS A 98 16.66 2.21 20.13
N VAL A 99 17.74 1.97 20.84
CA VAL A 99 18.09 2.80 22.00
C VAL A 99 18.27 4.25 21.58
N ILE A 100 17.36 5.12 22.05
CA ILE A 100 17.41 6.55 21.76
C ILE A 100 18.34 7.21 22.79
N PRO A 101 19.36 7.98 22.36
CA PRO A 101 20.23 8.73 23.29
C PRO A 101 19.41 9.65 24.20
N HIS A 102 19.79 9.70 25.49
CA HIS A 102 19.07 10.46 26.53
C HIS A 102 18.80 11.91 26.11
N GLU A 103 19.76 12.56 25.51
CA GLU A 103 19.68 13.96 25.05
C GLU A 103 18.53 14.15 24.03
N ARG A 104 18.32 13.18 23.13
CA ARG A 104 17.21 13.22 22.17
C ARG A 104 15.86 12.99 22.84
N VAL A 105 15.80 12.10 23.84
CA VAL A 105 14.56 11.82 24.58
C VAL A 105 14.04 13.06 25.30
N GLN A 106 14.95 13.95 25.74
CA GLN A 106 14.58 15.17 26.41
C GLN A 106 14.22 16.34 25.48
N ASN A 107 14.49 16.19 24.16
CA ASN A 107 14.22 17.24 23.18
C ASN A 107 12.75 17.17 22.69
N PRO A 108 11.92 18.20 22.97
CA PRO A 108 10.54 18.24 22.50
C PRO A 108 10.41 18.22 20.96
N SER A 109 11.35 18.85 20.23
CA SER A 109 11.33 18.90 18.77
C SER A 109 11.48 17.51 18.16
N PHE A 110 12.26 16.62 18.78
CA PHE A 110 12.42 15.23 18.35
C PHE A 110 11.08 14.48 18.32
N TRP A 111 10.24 14.66 19.35
CA TRP A 111 8.94 14.03 19.44
C TRP A 111 7.90 14.67 18.52
N ALA A 112 7.98 15.99 18.33
CA ALA A 112 7.12 16.70 17.38
C ALA A 112 7.39 16.26 15.93
N GLU A 113 8.66 16.09 15.55
CA GLU A 113 9.06 15.56 14.24
C GLU A 113 8.55 14.14 14.05
N LEU A 114 8.70 13.25 15.04
CA LEU A 114 8.17 11.89 15.00
C LEU A 114 6.66 11.91 14.81
N SER A 115 5.93 12.71 15.59
CA SER A 115 4.47 12.81 15.46
C SER A 115 4.03 13.25 14.07
N THR A 116 4.72 14.23 13.48
CA THR A 116 4.42 14.71 12.12
C THR A 116 4.70 13.65 11.07
N MET A 117 5.84 12.99 11.18
CA MET A 117 6.23 11.89 10.29
C MET A 117 5.26 10.72 10.36
N LEU A 118 4.79 10.36 11.55
CA LEU A 118 3.82 9.28 11.73
C LEU A 118 2.46 9.61 11.11
N LYS A 119 1.98 10.85 11.25
CA LYS A 119 0.72 11.29 10.62
C LYS A 119 0.80 11.17 9.09
N GLU A 120 1.89 11.65 8.50
CA GLU A 120 2.15 11.51 7.07
C GLU A 120 2.20 10.03 6.66
N GLY A 121 2.97 9.22 7.40
CA GLY A 121 3.11 7.79 7.12
C GLY A 121 1.81 7.02 7.22
N CYS A 122 0.97 7.31 8.22
CA CYS A 122 -0.36 6.70 8.35
C CYS A 122 -1.26 7.04 7.17
N SER A 123 -1.27 8.31 6.71
CA SER A 123 -2.05 8.72 5.54
C SER A 123 -1.58 8.01 4.26
N LEU A 124 -0.28 7.90 4.06
CA LEU A 124 0.29 7.19 2.91
C LEU A 124 0.03 5.68 2.96
N LEU A 125 0.10 5.08 4.15
CA LEU A 125 -0.22 3.66 4.34
C LEU A 125 -1.72 3.39 4.09
N GLU A 126 -2.60 4.27 4.55
CA GLU A 126 -4.02 4.17 4.27
C GLU A 126 -4.29 4.15 2.76
N VAL A 127 -3.64 5.03 1.99
CA VAL A 127 -3.73 5.03 0.53
C VAL A 127 -3.26 3.69 -0.06
N ALA A 128 -2.09 3.19 0.37
CA ALA A 128 -1.58 1.91 -0.11
C ALA A 128 -2.49 0.74 0.24
N CYS A 129 -3.14 0.75 1.42
CA CYS A 129 -4.07 -0.30 1.85
C CYS A 129 -5.42 -0.27 1.12
N ARG A 130 -5.78 0.83 0.45
CA ARG A 130 -6.97 0.90 -0.40
C ARG A 130 -6.80 0.23 -1.76
N SER A 131 -5.60 -0.21 -2.09
CA SER A 131 -5.34 -0.96 -3.33
C SER A 131 -6.01 -2.34 -3.27
N GLU A 132 -6.92 -2.59 -4.18
CA GLU A 132 -7.55 -3.90 -4.36
C GLU A 132 -6.78 -4.77 -5.34
N VAL A 133 -5.95 -4.17 -6.20
CA VAL A 133 -5.09 -4.89 -7.13
C VAL A 133 -3.75 -5.14 -6.46
N LEU A 134 -3.43 -6.40 -6.19
CA LEU A 134 -2.15 -6.79 -5.60
C LEU A 134 -1.08 -7.06 -6.66
N ARG A 135 -1.48 -7.59 -7.83
CA ARG A 135 -0.61 -7.81 -8.98
C ARG A 135 -1.16 -7.06 -10.18
N PRO A 136 -0.51 -5.96 -10.60
CA PRO A 136 -1.03 -5.09 -11.65
C PRO A 136 -0.54 -5.44 -13.06
N THR A 137 -0.05 -6.66 -13.31
CA THR A 137 0.53 -7.07 -14.60
C THR A 137 -0.42 -7.96 -15.38
N PHE A 138 -0.79 -7.56 -16.61
CA PHE A 138 -1.69 -8.34 -17.49
C PHE A 138 -1.03 -9.60 -18.03
N GLU A 139 0.28 -9.61 -18.24
CA GLU A 139 1.01 -10.76 -18.78
C GLU A 139 0.79 -12.03 -17.96
N HIS A 140 0.68 -11.89 -16.64
CA HIS A 140 0.46 -12.99 -15.72
C HIS A 140 -0.92 -12.98 -15.06
N GLY A 141 -1.83 -12.16 -15.58
CA GLY A 141 -3.18 -11.93 -15.04
C GLY A 141 -3.18 -11.00 -13.81
N LEU A 142 -4.22 -10.21 -13.69
CA LEU A 142 -4.45 -9.37 -12.52
C LEU A 142 -4.74 -10.23 -11.29
N HIS A 143 -4.29 -9.78 -10.12
CA HIS A 143 -4.67 -10.40 -8.85
C HIS A 143 -5.37 -9.37 -7.97
N PHE A 144 -6.59 -9.69 -7.56
CA PHE A 144 -7.42 -8.82 -6.73
C PHE A 144 -7.50 -9.33 -5.29
N SER A 145 -7.51 -8.40 -4.34
CA SER A 145 -7.81 -8.63 -2.94
C SER A 145 -9.05 -7.82 -2.59
N LEU A 146 -10.20 -8.50 -2.51
CA LEU A 146 -11.49 -7.89 -2.23
C LEU A 146 -12.04 -8.43 -0.92
N SER A 147 -12.79 -7.59 -0.19
CA SER A 147 -13.56 -8.07 0.96
C SER A 147 -14.60 -9.10 0.49
N PRO A 148 -14.90 -10.15 1.28
CA PRO A 148 -15.93 -11.13 0.92
C PRO A 148 -17.30 -10.52 0.60
N ASP A 149 -17.61 -9.36 1.18
CA ASP A 149 -18.88 -8.65 0.99
C ASP A 149 -18.84 -7.65 -0.18
N ASP A 150 -17.73 -7.59 -0.94
CA ASP A 150 -17.59 -6.68 -2.06
C ASP A 150 -18.41 -7.14 -3.25
N LEU A 151 -19.37 -6.33 -3.69
CA LEU A 151 -20.28 -6.65 -4.80
C LEU A 151 -19.54 -6.90 -6.12
N ARG A 152 -18.32 -6.36 -6.29
CA ARG A 152 -17.48 -6.56 -7.47
C ARG A 152 -16.96 -8.01 -7.60
N ILE A 153 -17.02 -8.79 -6.52
CA ILE A 153 -16.68 -10.23 -6.56
C ILE A 153 -17.56 -10.99 -7.54
N GLU A 154 -18.84 -10.65 -7.63
CA GLU A 154 -19.75 -11.33 -8.56
C GLU A 154 -19.34 -11.09 -10.02
N LEU A 155 -18.90 -9.86 -10.36
CA LEU A 155 -18.37 -9.57 -11.70
C LEU A 155 -17.14 -10.41 -12.03
N ILE A 156 -16.23 -10.57 -11.06
CA ILE A 156 -15.02 -11.40 -11.24
C ILE A 156 -15.40 -12.88 -11.40
N LYS A 157 -16.37 -13.38 -10.64
CA LYS A 157 -16.88 -14.76 -10.78
C LYS A 157 -17.52 -14.99 -12.12
N ASP A 158 -18.32 -14.05 -12.61
CA ASP A 158 -18.97 -14.13 -13.92
C ASP A 158 -17.92 -14.21 -15.04
N LEU A 159 -16.86 -13.38 -14.98
CA LEU A 159 -15.74 -13.48 -15.91
C LEU A 159 -15.05 -14.85 -15.86
N GLN A 160 -14.82 -15.39 -14.66
CA GLN A 160 -14.21 -16.72 -14.50
C GLN A 160 -15.13 -17.83 -15.01
N ALA A 161 -16.44 -17.62 -14.97
CA ALA A 161 -17.45 -18.53 -15.54
C ALA A 161 -17.63 -18.38 -17.06
N GLY A 162 -16.89 -17.47 -17.71
CA GLY A 162 -16.89 -17.29 -19.16
C GLY A 162 -17.77 -16.14 -19.67
N ALA A 163 -18.28 -15.27 -18.78
CA ALA A 163 -18.88 -14.02 -19.21
C ALA A 163 -17.83 -13.15 -19.91
N LYS A 164 -18.27 -12.37 -20.88
CA LYS A 164 -17.37 -11.51 -21.64
C LYS A 164 -17.27 -10.11 -21.02
N GLY A 165 -16.05 -9.64 -20.92
CA GLY A 165 -15.75 -8.31 -20.44
C GLY A 165 -14.36 -7.86 -20.90
N GLU A 166 -14.12 -6.57 -20.89
CA GLU A 166 -12.86 -5.95 -21.28
C GLU A 166 -12.24 -5.20 -20.12
N PHE A 167 -10.91 -5.33 -19.96
CA PHE A 167 -10.14 -4.56 -19.01
C PHE A 167 -9.42 -3.39 -19.70
N HIS A 168 -9.56 -2.21 -19.14
CA HIS A 168 -8.78 -1.03 -19.51
C HIS A 168 -7.99 -0.52 -18.32
N THR A 169 -6.87 0.17 -18.56
CA THR A 169 -6.08 0.75 -17.48
C THR A 169 -5.76 2.22 -17.75
N ALA A 170 -5.69 2.97 -16.65
CA ALA A 170 -5.12 4.31 -16.65
C ALA A 170 -4.07 4.41 -15.55
N HIS A 171 -2.92 5.01 -15.88
CA HIS A 171 -1.81 5.22 -14.96
C HIS A 171 -1.74 6.68 -14.57
N ILE A 172 -1.58 6.95 -13.27
CA ILE A 172 -1.43 8.32 -12.73
C ILE A 172 -0.18 8.32 -11.85
N THR A 173 0.79 9.15 -12.21
CA THR A 173 1.93 9.42 -11.33
C THR A 173 1.65 10.71 -10.56
N PRO A 174 1.45 10.63 -9.24
CA PRO A 174 1.14 11.83 -8.46
C PRO A 174 2.35 12.76 -8.39
N ILE A 175 2.13 14.04 -8.63
CA ILE A 175 3.16 15.10 -8.56
C ILE A 175 3.26 15.70 -7.13
N GLY A 176 2.38 15.25 -6.21
CA GLY A 176 2.30 15.76 -4.83
C GLY A 176 1.55 14.81 -3.90
N PRO A 177 1.20 15.25 -2.69
CA PRO A 177 0.46 14.44 -1.74
C PRO A 177 -0.89 14.01 -2.34
N VAL A 178 -1.16 12.71 -2.31
CA VAL A 178 -2.41 12.13 -2.80
C VAL A 178 -3.42 12.13 -1.67
N THR A 179 -4.56 12.79 -1.88
CA THR A 179 -5.71 12.69 -1.00
C THR A 179 -6.77 11.86 -1.73
N ILE A 180 -7.09 10.69 -1.20
CA ILE A 180 -8.19 9.87 -1.71
C ILE A 180 -9.42 10.22 -0.88
N TYR A 181 -10.40 10.86 -1.50
CA TYR A 181 -11.70 11.04 -0.88
C TYR A 181 -12.44 9.69 -0.86
N PRO A 182 -13.12 9.36 0.25
CA PRO A 182 -14.03 8.21 0.22
C PRO A 182 -15.11 8.48 -0.87
N PRO A 183 -15.57 7.44 -1.58
CA PRO A 183 -16.71 7.61 -2.47
C PRO A 183 -17.86 8.17 -1.64
N GLU A 184 -18.51 9.23 -2.18
CA GLU A 184 -19.71 9.78 -1.56
C GLU A 184 -20.73 8.64 -1.44
N GLN A 185 -21.20 8.40 -0.23
CA GLN A 185 -22.27 7.43 0.03
C GLN A 185 -23.54 8.03 -0.58
N THR A 186 -23.85 7.64 -1.80
CA THR A 186 -25.16 7.88 -2.44
C THR A 186 -26.18 6.86 -1.97
#